data_b4c155ad2eb995c64a4e8f5af5dcd60d
#
_entry.id   b4c155ad2eb995c64a4e8f5af5dcd60d
#
_cell.length_a   1.000
_cell.length_b   1.000
_cell.length_c   1.000
_cell.angle_alpha   90.00
_cell.angle_beta   90.00
_cell.angle_gamma   90.00
#
_symmetry.space_group_name_H-M   'P 1'
#
loop_
_entity.id
_entity.type
_entity.pdbx_description
1 polymer ?
#
loop_
_entity_poly.entity_id
_entity_poly.type
_entity_poly.pdbx_seq_one_letter_code
_entity_poly.pdbx_strand_id
1 'polypeptide(L)'
;MKKILLISLLCINSVAFAHCSNAVVCEMKYVDQAFTKTALTGEALDKARAMREEGEKLYKEGNEDDAIKVLKKAKKFLLEGKLES
;
A
#
# COMPACT_ATOMS: atom_id res chain seq x y z
N MET A 1 -20.58 -20.91 -22.94
CA MET A 1 -20.62 -19.54 -23.38
C MET A 1 -20.33 -18.58 -22.26
N LYS A 2 -21.04 -18.67 -21.18
CA LYS A 2 -20.82 -17.76 -20.05
C LYS A 2 -19.46 -17.92 -19.42
N LYS A 3 -18.90 -19.09 -19.51
CA LYS A 3 -17.60 -19.36 -18.94
C LYS A 3 -16.51 -18.49 -19.55
N ILE A 4 -16.67 -18.17 -20.79
CA ILE A 4 -15.69 -17.36 -21.50
C ILE A 4 -15.57 -15.98 -20.86
N LEU A 5 -16.70 -15.44 -20.44
CA LEU A 5 -16.70 -14.13 -19.82
C LEU A 5 -15.90 -14.11 -18.52
N LEU A 6 -16.05 -15.18 -17.75
CA LEU A 6 -15.34 -15.26 -16.48
C LEU A 6 -13.83 -15.25 -16.68
N ILE A 7 -13.38 -15.96 -17.68
CA ILE A 7 -11.96 -16.01 -17.97
C ILE A 7 -11.42 -14.64 -18.32
N SER A 8 -12.17 -13.88 -19.10
CA SER A 8 -11.76 -12.55 -19.48
C SER A 8 -11.58 -11.64 -18.27
N LEU A 9 -12.49 -11.74 -17.33
CA LEU A 9 -12.41 -10.90 -16.14
C LEU A 9 -11.15 -11.18 -15.35
N LEU A 10 -10.79 -12.44 -15.23
CA LEU A 10 -9.58 -12.78 -14.50
C LEU A 10 -8.34 -12.20 -15.14
N CYS A 11 -8.28 -12.23 -16.44
CA CYS A 11 -7.13 -11.68 -17.14
C CYS A 11 -7.00 -10.18 -16.89
N ILE A 12 -8.10 -9.46 -16.90
CA ILE A 12 -8.09 -8.04 -16.67
C ILE A 12 -7.56 -7.71 -15.29
N ASN A 13 -8.00 -8.46 -14.31
CA ASN A 13 -7.56 -8.22 -12.94
C ASN A 13 -6.06 -8.42 -12.80
N SER A 14 -5.51 -9.42 -13.43
CA SER A 14 -4.09 -9.69 -13.36
C SER A 14 -3.29 -8.52 -13.92
N VAL A 15 -3.74 -7.99 -15.04
CA VAL A 15 -3.04 -6.88 -15.67
C VAL A 15 -3.05 -5.66 -14.78
N ALA A 16 -4.17 -5.41 -14.11
CA ALA A 16 -4.28 -4.22 -13.26
C ALA A 16 -3.24 -4.21 -12.16
N PHE A 17 -2.85 -5.36 -11.67
CA PHE A 17 -1.87 -5.43 -10.60
C PHE A 17 -0.45 -5.19 -11.07
N ALA A 18 -0.20 -5.38 -12.32
CA ALA A 18 1.16 -5.37 -12.81
C ALA A 18 1.76 -3.98 -12.94
N HIS A 19 0.94 -2.94 -12.89
CA HIS A 19 1.42 -1.61 -13.21
C HIS A 19 1.43 -0.66 -12.03
N CYS A 20 2.61 -0.14 -11.74
CA CYS A 20 2.80 0.99 -10.85
C CYS A 20 3.51 2.08 -11.62
N SER A 21 3.09 3.32 -11.46
CA SER A 21 3.73 4.41 -12.19
C SER A 21 5.15 4.66 -11.69
N ASN A 22 5.36 4.54 -10.40
CA ASN A 22 6.70 4.70 -9.84
C ASN A 22 6.76 4.01 -8.49
N ALA A 23 7.97 4.02 -7.91
CA ALA A 23 8.21 3.29 -6.67
C ALA A 23 7.34 3.77 -5.51
N VAL A 24 7.13 5.08 -5.41
CA VAL A 24 6.33 5.61 -4.32
C VAL A 24 4.88 5.16 -4.46
N VAL A 25 4.34 5.23 -5.66
CA VAL A 25 2.97 4.82 -5.91
C VAL A 25 2.80 3.34 -5.59
N CYS A 26 3.79 2.52 -5.96
CA CYS A 26 3.76 1.10 -5.64
C CYS A 26 3.71 0.87 -4.14
N GLU A 27 4.56 1.58 -3.40
CA GLU A 27 4.57 1.43 -1.95
C GLU A 27 3.25 1.88 -1.34
N MET A 28 2.65 2.94 -1.85
CA MET A 28 1.35 3.38 -1.35
C MET A 28 0.30 2.29 -1.56
N LYS A 29 0.33 1.63 -2.70
CA LYS A 29 -0.61 0.55 -2.95
C LYS A 29 -0.38 -0.63 -2.01
N TYR A 30 0.88 -0.95 -1.74
CA TYR A 30 1.19 -2.01 -0.79
C TYR A 30 0.70 -1.66 0.61
N VAL A 31 0.86 -0.40 1.01
CA VAL A 31 0.36 0.03 2.31
C VAL A 31 -1.16 -0.10 2.35
N ASP A 32 -1.84 0.33 1.29
CA ASP A 32 -3.29 0.24 1.23
C ASP A 32 -3.75 -1.21 1.32
N GLN A 33 -3.04 -2.13 0.67
CA GLN A 33 -3.35 -3.54 0.78
C GLN A 33 -3.11 -4.06 2.20
N ALA A 34 -2.05 -3.58 2.83
CA ALA A 34 -1.75 -3.99 4.18
C ALA A 34 -2.85 -3.57 5.16
N PHE A 35 -3.50 -2.44 4.90
CA PHE A 35 -4.63 -2.02 5.73
C PHE A 35 -5.76 -3.04 5.70
N THR A 36 -5.94 -3.76 4.60
CA THR A 36 -6.99 -4.76 4.52
C THR A 36 -6.63 -6.06 5.23
N LYS A 37 -5.34 -6.24 5.55
CA LYS A 37 -4.87 -7.49 6.15
C LYS A 37 -4.38 -7.32 7.59
N THR A 38 -4.30 -6.08 8.06
CA THR A 38 -3.70 -5.83 9.36
C THR A 38 -4.59 -6.29 10.49
N ALA A 39 -3.93 -6.71 11.58
CA ALA A 39 -4.63 -7.01 12.83
C ALA A 39 -4.64 -5.81 13.77
N LEU A 40 -4.05 -4.69 13.36
CA LEU A 40 -4.00 -3.51 14.20
C LEU A 40 -5.39 -2.88 14.35
N THR A 41 -5.63 -2.31 15.53
CA THR A 41 -6.86 -1.59 15.81
C THR A 41 -6.54 -0.37 16.66
N GLY A 42 -7.53 0.53 16.78
CA GLY A 42 -7.40 1.67 17.66
C GLY A 42 -6.26 2.59 17.31
N GLU A 43 -5.51 2.98 18.33
CA GLU A 43 -4.43 3.96 18.14
C GLU A 43 -3.34 3.46 17.22
N ALA A 44 -3.06 2.17 17.26
CA ALA A 44 -2.03 1.62 16.37
C ALA A 44 -2.45 1.78 14.91
N LEU A 45 -3.71 1.54 14.63
CA LEU A 45 -4.21 1.70 13.26
C LEU A 45 -4.18 3.17 12.84
N ASP A 46 -4.53 4.06 13.77
CA ASP A 46 -4.47 5.49 13.48
C ASP A 46 -3.04 5.94 13.18
N LYS A 47 -2.08 5.39 13.92
CA LYS A 47 -0.68 5.70 13.69
C LYS A 47 -0.25 5.27 12.30
N ALA A 48 -0.68 4.09 11.88
CA ALA A 48 -0.36 3.60 10.54
C ALA A 48 -0.95 4.52 9.46
N ARG A 49 -2.16 5.01 9.70
CA ARG A 49 -2.77 5.94 8.76
C ARG A 49 -2.00 7.23 8.67
N ALA A 50 -1.52 7.74 9.81
CA ALA A 50 -0.72 8.96 9.81
C ALA A 50 0.57 8.75 9.04
N MET A 51 1.18 7.59 9.17
CA MET A 51 2.40 7.28 8.42
C MET A 51 2.14 7.25 6.92
N ARG A 52 1.01 6.68 6.53
CA ARG A 52 0.65 6.63 5.12
C ARG A 52 0.44 8.04 4.57
N GLU A 53 -0.20 8.90 5.34
CA GLU A 53 -0.41 10.29 4.93
C GLU A 53 0.91 11.03 4.84
N GLU A 54 1.81 10.79 5.76
CA GLU A 54 3.12 11.43 5.71
C GLU A 54 3.89 11.00 4.48
N GLY A 55 3.81 9.72 4.14
CA GLY A 55 4.45 9.24 2.93
C GLY A 55 3.92 9.94 1.69
N GLU A 56 2.61 10.13 1.63
CA GLU A 56 2.02 10.82 0.50
C GLU A 56 2.45 12.29 0.46
N LYS A 57 2.50 12.93 1.62
CA LYS A 57 2.94 14.32 1.70
C LYS A 57 4.36 14.47 1.20
N LEU A 58 5.25 13.60 1.66
CA LEU A 58 6.63 13.63 1.22
C LEU A 58 6.75 13.46 -0.28
N TYR A 59 5.93 12.58 -0.83
CA TYR A 59 5.93 12.37 -2.26
C TYR A 59 5.53 13.64 -3.01
N LYS A 60 4.50 14.32 -2.52
CA LYS A 60 4.05 15.55 -3.15
C LYS A 60 5.08 16.67 -3.06
N GLU A 61 5.91 16.62 -2.04
CA GLU A 61 6.97 17.59 -1.86
C GLU A 61 8.23 17.28 -2.66
N GLY A 62 8.24 16.15 -3.35
CA GLY A 62 9.40 15.75 -4.13
C GLY A 62 10.42 14.93 -3.37
N ASN A 63 10.14 14.55 -2.12
CA ASN A 63 11.04 13.77 -1.27
C ASN A 63 10.74 12.29 -1.42
N GLU A 64 11.02 11.73 -2.60
CA GLU A 64 10.61 10.38 -2.90
C GLU A 64 11.32 9.33 -2.04
N ASP A 65 12.61 9.53 -1.77
CA ASP A 65 13.33 8.57 -0.96
C ASP A 65 12.77 8.48 0.45
N ASP A 66 12.47 9.63 1.04
CA ASP A 66 11.89 9.65 2.38
C ASP A 66 10.47 9.10 2.36
N ALA A 67 9.73 9.38 1.31
CA ALA A 67 8.38 8.84 1.17
C ALA A 67 8.41 7.32 1.17
N ILE A 68 9.33 6.74 0.41
CA ILE A 68 9.45 5.29 0.34
C ILE A 68 9.79 4.71 1.71
N LYS A 69 10.69 5.36 2.43
CA LYS A 69 11.07 4.88 3.75
C LYS A 69 9.89 4.85 4.71
N VAL A 70 9.11 5.93 4.73
CA VAL A 70 7.97 6.01 5.63
C VAL A 70 6.92 4.99 5.23
N LEU A 71 6.66 4.85 3.94
CA LEU A 71 5.65 3.90 3.47
C LEU A 71 6.05 2.47 3.76
N LYS A 72 7.33 2.14 3.63
CA LYS A 72 7.78 0.80 3.97
C LYS A 72 7.63 0.53 5.46
N LYS A 73 7.90 1.52 6.29
CA LYS A 73 7.69 1.36 7.72
C LYS A 73 6.21 1.14 8.03
N ALA A 74 5.34 1.89 7.37
CA ALA A 74 3.90 1.73 7.57
C ALA A 74 3.46 0.34 7.18
N LYS A 75 3.92 -0.14 6.04
CA LYS A 75 3.56 -1.48 5.58
C LYS A 75 4.00 -2.53 6.58
N LYS A 76 5.23 -2.43 7.05
CA LYS A 76 5.76 -3.40 7.98
C LYS A 76 5.02 -3.37 9.31
N PHE A 77 4.72 -2.16 9.78
CA PHE A 77 3.97 -2.00 11.01
C PHE A 77 2.59 -2.64 10.89
N LEU A 78 1.91 -2.44 9.77
CA LEU A 78 0.59 -3.01 9.56
C LEU A 78 0.62 -4.53 9.50
N LEU A 79 1.63 -5.09 8.87
CA LEU A 79 1.69 -6.54 8.69
C LEU A 79 2.28 -7.27 9.89
N GLU A 80 3.21 -6.66 10.58
CA GLU A 80 3.92 -7.31 11.68
C GLU A 80 3.52 -6.81 13.06
N GLY A 81 2.85 -5.66 13.12
CA GLY A 81 2.43 -5.11 14.39
C GLY A 81 3.56 -4.48 15.20
N LYS A 82 4.71 -4.28 14.58
CA LYS A 82 5.86 -3.68 15.25
C LYS A 82 6.34 -2.47 14.49
N LEU A 83 6.65 -1.42 15.24
CA LEU A 83 7.24 -0.24 14.66
C LEU A 83 8.75 -0.34 14.78
N GLU A 84 9.42 -0.30 13.65
CA GLU A 84 10.86 -0.32 13.65
C GLU A 84 11.42 1.05 13.90
N SER A 85 12.37 1.12 14.76
CA SER A 85 13.01 2.38 15.10
C SER A 85 14.33 2.57 14.36
#